data_5bd79aa983be3b108a58630c5a6cb39c
#
_entry.id   5bd79aa983be3b108a58630c5a6cb39c
#
_cell.length_a   1.000
_cell.length_b   1.000
_cell.length_c   1.000
_cell.angle_alpha   90.00
_cell.angle_beta   90.00
_cell.angle_gamma   90.00
#
_symmetry.space_group_name_H-M   'P 1'
#
loop_
_entity.id
_entity.type
_entity.pdbx_description
1 polymer ?
#
loop_
_entity_poly.entity_id
_entity_poly.type
_entity_poly.pdbx_seq_one_letter_code
_entity_poly.pdbx_strand_id
1 'polypeptide(L)'
;MARWDKSEGPTIPDWFWQAVDTEAQSRTVEVEECDVAYRFYPSPGKPGLLLIHGMNAHSRWWDFIAPQLLDRYQVAAMDLTGMGDSDYRYEYSSSTYAKEIVAVMDDAGFDTNALIVAHSFGGYMSVKAVNLYPERFGGLVLVDSGIRHPDEPIPDPPKMG
;
A
#
# COMPACT_ATOMS: atom_id res chain seq x y z
N MET A 1 -3.99 -23.03 6.49
CA MET A 1 -2.75 -23.04 5.71
C MET A 1 -1.72 -23.91 6.43
N ALA A 2 -1.04 -24.83 5.72
CA ALA A 2 0.06 -25.60 6.33
C ALA A 2 1.18 -24.61 6.66
N ARG A 3 1.57 -24.54 7.94
CA ARG A 3 2.69 -23.75 8.38
C ARG A 3 3.96 -24.33 7.75
N TRP A 4 4.77 -23.49 7.12
CA TRP A 4 6.07 -23.88 6.61
C TRP A 4 6.91 -24.51 7.74
N ASP A 5 7.45 -25.72 7.53
CA ASP A 5 8.32 -26.34 8.51
C ASP A 5 9.68 -25.63 8.50
N LYS A 6 10.00 -24.98 9.60
CA LYS A 6 11.25 -24.20 9.78
C LYS A 6 12.52 -25.07 9.75
N SER A 7 12.41 -26.40 9.79
CA SER A 7 13.55 -27.32 9.85
C SER A 7 14.10 -27.72 8.47
N GLU A 8 13.39 -27.47 7.38
CA GLU A 8 13.72 -27.97 6.03
C GLU A 8 13.96 -26.84 4.99
N GLY A 9 14.50 -25.71 5.38
CA GLY A 9 14.71 -24.60 4.44
C GLY A 9 15.97 -23.78 4.75
N PRO A 10 16.27 -22.76 3.91
CA PRO A 10 17.33 -21.82 4.25
C PRO A 10 17.01 -21.17 5.59
N THR A 11 18.03 -20.89 6.39
CA THR A 11 17.85 -20.22 7.69
C THR A 11 17.23 -18.85 7.49
N ILE A 12 15.93 -18.73 7.80
CA ILE A 12 15.22 -17.45 7.74
C ILE A 12 15.47 -16.72 9.06
N PRO A 13 15.91 -15.45 9.03
CA PRO A 13 16.23 -14.69 10.23
C PRO A 13 15.03 -14.55 11.17
N ASP A 14 15.28 -14.52 12.48
CA ASP A 14 14.22 -14.39 13.50
C ASP A 14 13.39 -13.12 13.33
N TRP A 15 14.00 -12.01 12.90
CA TRP A 15 13.28 -10.75 12.67
C TRP A 15 12.16 -10.89 11.62
N PHE A 16 12.36 -11.73 10.60
CA PHE A 16 11.34 -11.97 9.58
C PHE A 16 10.14 -12.70 10.17
N TRP A 17 10.38 -13.73 10.98
CA TRP A 17 9.29 -14.46 11.65
C TRP A 17 8.56 -13.58 12.65
N GLN A 18 9.29 -12.78 13.42
CA GLN A 18 8.68 -11.80 14.33
C GLN A 18 7.77 -10.81 13.59
N ALA A 19 8.22 -10.35 12.41
CA ALA A 19 7.43 -9.44 11.60
C ALA A 19 6.16 -10.11 11.06
N VAL A 20 6.25 -11.28 10.41
CA VAL A 20 5.07 -11.94 9.81
C VAL A 20 4.11 -12.53 10.84
N ASP A 21 4.58 -12.78 12.06
CA ASP A 21 3.75 -13.22 13.19
C ASP A 21 3.08 -12.02 13.92
N THR A 22 3.43 -10.76 13.57
CA THR A 22 2.80 -9.56 14.13
C THR A 22 1.37 -9.43 13.61
N GLU A 23 0.39 -9.40 14.52
CA GLU A 23 -1.02 -9.30 14.15
C GLU A 23 -1.38 -7.89 13.68
N ALA A 24 -2.02 -7.80 12.52
CA ALA A 24 -2.68 -6.60 12.03
C ALA A 24 -4.18 -6.68 12.31
N GLN A 25 -4.80 -5.53 12.54
CA GLN A 25 -6.26 -5.41 12.53
C GLN A 25 -6.73 -5.37 11.07
N SER A 26 -7.58 -6.32 10.66
CA SER A 26 -8.24 -6.24 9.35
C SER A 26 -9.38 -5.24 9.45
N ARG A 27 -9.42 -4.27 8.54
CA ARG A 27 -10.41 -3.21 8.46
C ARG A 27 -10.91 -3.05 7.03
N THR A 28 -12.09 -2.45 6.87
CA THR A 28 -12.64 -2.03 5.58
C THR A 28 -13.21 -0.63 5.69
N VAL A 29 -13.17 0.10 4.59
CA VAL A 29 -13.86 1.38 4.40
C VAL A 29 -14.60 1.36 3.08
N GLU A 30 -15.85 1.82 3.08
CA GLU A 30 -16.66 1.88 1.85
C GLU A 30 -16.29 3.11 1.01
N VAL A 31 -16.05 2.89 -0.28
CA VAL A 31 -15.82 3.95 -1.27
C VAL A 31 -16.63 3.65 -2.52
N GLU A 32 -17.64 4.50 -2.81
CA GLU A 32 -18.50 4.34 -4.00
C GLU A 32 -19.07 2.91 -4.10
N GLU A 33 -19.76 2.46 -3.06
CA GLU A 33 -20.44 1.16 -2.96
C GLU A 33 -19.51 -0.07 -3.03
N CYS A 34 -18.21 0.11 -2.81
CA CYS A 34 -17.23 -0.97 -2.73
C CYS A 34 -16.42 -0.90 -1.45
N ASP A 35 -16.24 -2.06 -0.81
CA ASP A 35 -15.39 -2.19 0.36
C ASP A 35 -13.90 -2.20 -0.04
N VAL A 36 -13.14 -1.29 0.52
CA VAL A 36 -11.68 -1.22 0.42
C VAL A 36 -11.08 -1.80 1.68
N ALA A 37 -10.46 -2.97 1.56
CA ALA A 37 -9.84 -3.66 2.67
C ALA A 37 -8.44 -3.11 2.97
N TYR A 38 -8.05 -3.10 4.23
CA TYR A 38 -6.68 -2.77 4.62
C TYR A 38 -6.30 -3.43 5.96
N ARG A 39 -5.02 -3.59 6.14
CA ARG A 39 -4.40 -4.10 7.36
C ARG A 39 -3.85 -2.92 8.15
N PHE A 40 -4.28 -2.79 9.40
CA PHE A 40 -3.87 -1.71 10.27
C PHE A 40 -3.01 -2.23 11.43
N TYR A 41 -1.85 -1.63 11.59
CA TYR A 41 -0.90 -1.89 12.67
C TYR A 41 -0.86 -0.64 13.57
N PRO A 42 -1.58 -0.66 14.71
CA PRO A 42 -1.67 0.50 15.56
C PRO A 42 -0.35 0.79 16.28
N SER A 43 0.03 2.06 16.31
CA SER A 43 1.12 2.59 17.16
C SER A 43 0.71 3.98 17.65
N PRO A 44 -0.07 4.06 18.75
CA PRO A 44 -0.70 5.29 19.20
C PRO A 44 0.29 6.44 19.41
N GLY A 45 -0.09 7.64 18.93
CA GLY A 45 0.72 8.85 19.04
C GLY A 45 1.84 8.97 18.00
N LYS A 46 1.94 8.03 17.07
CA LYS A 46 2.86 8.09 15.93
C LYS A 46 2.18 8.63 14.68
N PRO A 47 2.92 9.30 13.78
CA PRO A 47 2.38 9.71 12.49
C PRO A 47 1.95 8.51 11.63
N GLY A 48 1.02 8.74 10.71
CA GLY A 48 0.53 7.71 9.80
C GLY A 48 1.49 7.38 8.67
N LEU A 49 1.52 6.10 8.28
CA LEU A 49 2.22 5.62 7.10
C LEU A 49 1.31 4.66 6.34
N LEU A 50 0.97 5.01 5.10
CA LEU A 50 0.20 4.14 4.21
C LEU A 50 1.12 3.41 3.23
N LEU A 51 1.01 2.09 3.18
CA LEU A 51 1.73 1.21 2.26
C LEU A 51 0.78 0.75 1.16
N ILE A 52 1.18 0.91 -0.11
CA ILE A 52 0.36 0.57 -1.27
C ILE A 52 1.13 -0.37 -2.20
N HIS A 53 0.52 -1.51 -2.51
CA HIS A 53 1.12 -2.56 -3.33
C HIS A 53 1.08 -2.26 -4.84
N GLY A 54 1.81 -3.06 -5.62
CA GLY A 54 1.80 -3.02 -7.09
C GLY A 54 0.63 -3.79 -7.72
N MET A 55 0.57 -3.81 -9.05
CA MET A 55 -0.45 -4.55 -9.81
C MET A 55 -0.44 -6.04 -9.45
N ASN A 56 -1.62 -6.63 -9.31
CA ASN A 56 -1.83 -8.05 -8.98
C ASN A 56 -1.17 -8.52 -7.67
N ALA A 57 -0.86 -7.59 -6.78
CA ALA A 57 -0.39 -7.87 -5.43
C ALA A 57 -1.51 -7.56 -4.40
N HIS A 58 -1.18 -7.51 -3.12
CA HIS A 58 -2.10 -7.25 -2.04
C HIS A 58 -1.35 -6.75 -0.79
N SER A 59 -2.08 -6.27 0.22
CA SER A 59 -1.57 -5.69 1.46
C SER A 59 -0.58 -6.58 2.22
N ARG A 60 -0.74 -7.90 2.15
CA ARG A 60 0.16 -8.86 2.81
C ARG A 60 1.58 -8.88 2.24
N TRP A 61 1.80 -8.25 1.10
CA TRP A 61 3.13 -7.95 0.57
C TRP A 61 4.00 -7.19 1.58
N TRP A 62 3.34 -6.45 2.47
CA TRP A 62 4.00 -5.61 3.46
C TRP A 62 4.12 -6.24 4.85
N ASP A 63 3.61 -7.47 5.07
CA ASP A 63 3.56 -8.10 6.40
C ASP A 63 4.93 -8.24 7.08
N PHE A 64 6.00 -8.41 6.31
CA PHE A 64 7.35 -8.49 6.86
C PHE A 64 8.06 -7.12 7.00
N ILE A 65 7.49 -6.05 6.44
CA ILE A 65 8.04 -4.69 6.48
C ILE A 65 7.28 -3.82 7.49
N ALA A 66 5.96 -3.82 7.42
CA ALA A 66 5.12 -2.95 8.24
C ALA A 66 5.44 -2.99 9.75
N PRO A 67 5.62 -4.18 10.38
CA PRO A 67 5.94 -4.25 11.80
C PRO A 67 7.28 -3.63 12.19
N GLN A 68 8.23 -3.56 11.27
CA GLN A 68 9.55 -2.97 11.52
C GLN A 68 9.54 -1.43 11.58
N LEU A 69 8.39 -0.81 11.22
CA LEU A 69 8.22 0.64 11.17
C LEU A 69 7.43 1.18 12.37
N LEU A 70 6.93 0.29 13.26
CA LEU A 70 6.01 0.64 14.35
C LEU A 70 6.65 1.44 15.49
N ASP A 71 7.97 1.47 15.57
CA ASP A 71 8.69 2.35 16.47
C ASP A 71 8.56 3.84 16.07
N ARG A 72 8.23 4.11 14.80
CA ARG A 72 8.15 5.46 14.22
C ARG A 72 6.78 5.84 13.69
N TYR A 73 5.97 4.87 13.22
CA TYR A 73 4.70 5.11 12.55
C TYR A 73 3.61 4.19 13.08
N GLN A 74 2.37 4.62 12.99
CA GLN A 74 1.24 3.71 12.86
C GLN A 74 1.06 3.41 11.37
N VAL A 75 0.88 2.14 11.01
CA VAL A 75 0.96 1.70 9.62
C VAL A 75 -0.36 1.14 9.15
N ALA A 76 -0.80 1.56 7.97
CA ALA A 76 -1.86 0.90 7.21
C ALA A 76 -1.28 0.33 5.90
N ALA A 77 -1.70 -0.86 5.50
CA ALA A 77 -1.38 -1.46 4.22
C ALA A 77 -2.69 -1.82 3.52
N MET A 78 -3.02 -1.12 2.43
CA MET A 78 -4.30 -1.26 1.75
C MET A 78 -4.25 -2.24 0.59
N ASP A 79 -5.41 -2.81 0.29
CA ASP A 79 -5.70 -3.50 -0.95
C ASP A 79 -6.46 -2.56 -1.89
N LEU A 80 -5.90 -2.25 -3.05
CA LEU A 80 -6.63 -1.49 -4.07
C LEU A 80 -7.80 -2.33 -4.61
N THR A 81 -8.96 -1.71 -4.88
CA THR A 81 -10.11 -2.47 -5.42
C THR A 81 -9.74 -3.27 -6.66
N GLY A 82 -10.31 -4.48 -6.79
CA GLY A 82 -9.94 -5.47 -7.78
C GLY A 82 -8.74 -6.34 -7.41
N MET A 83 -8.15 -6.14 -6.22
CA MET A 83 -6.98 -6.87 -5.72
C MET A 83 -7.13 -7.16 -4.22
N GLY A 84 -6.45 -8.24 -3.76
CA GLY A 84 -6.46 -8.63 -2.36
C GLY A 84 -7.85 -8.98 -1.83
N ASP A 85 -8.18 -8.45 -0.67
CA ASP A 85 -9.45 -8.67 0.04
C ASP A 85 -10.46 -7.54 -0.24
N SER A 86 -10.14 -6.55 -1.10
CA SER A 86 -11.05 -5.48 -1.52
C SER A 86 -12.02 -5.95 -2.60
N ASP A 87 -13.16 -5.28 -2.70
CA ASP A 87 -14.18 -5.56 -3.70
C ASP A 87 -13.71 -5.33 -5.14
N TYR A 88 -14.48 -5.85 -6.09
CA TYR A 88 -14.31 -5.63 -7.52
C TYR A 88 -15.28 -4.56 -8.00
N ARG A 89 -14.81 -3.70 -8.94
CA ARG A 89 -15.61 -2.66 -9.59
C ARG A 89 -15.94 -3.02 -11.02
N TYR A 90 -17.04 -2.49 -11.55
CA TYR A 90 -17.35 -2.57 -12.98
C TYR A 90 -16.39 -1.71 -13.81
N GLU A 91 -16.00 -0.55 -13.27
CA GLU A 91 -15.09 0.38 -13.93
C GLU A 91 -14.03 0.85 -12.95
N TYR A 92 -12.81 0.95 -13.44
CA TYR A 92 -11.65 1.42 -12.67
C TYR A 92 -11.11 2.71 -13.25
N SER A 93 -10.82 3.67 -12.38
CA SER A 93 -10.17 4.92 -12.77
C SER A 93 -9.11 5.32 -11.76
N SER A 94 -8.11 6.07 -12.22
CA SER A 94 -7.09 6.60 -11.31
C SER A 94 -7.69 7.57 -10.28
N SER A 95 -8.81 8.22 -10.60
CA SER A 95 -9.52 9.10 -9.68
C SER A 95 -10.26 8.32 -8.59
N THR A 96 -10.81 7.15 -8.91
CA THR A 96 -11.43 6.24 -7.93
C THR A 96 -10.38 5.71 -6.97
N TYR A 97 -9.26 5.20 -7.46
CA TYR A 97 -8.14 4.78 -6.61
C TYR A 97 -7.61 5.91 -5.71
N ALA A 98 -7.56 7.15 -6.22
CA ALA A 98 -7.18 8.29 -5.39
C ALA A 98 -8.15 8.54 -4.23
N LYS A 99 -9.47 8.35 -4.43
CA LYS A 99 -10.46 8.42 -3.36
C LYS A 99 -10.30 7.28 -2.35
N GLU A 100 -10.01 6.07 -2.81
CA GLU A 100 -9.74 4.91 -1.95
C GLU A 100 -8.55 5.18 -1.02
N ILE A 101 -7.45 5.73 -1.56
CA ILE A 101 -6.25 6.09 -0.79
C ILE A 101 -6.60 7.09 0.32
N VAL A 102 -7.33 8.15 0.00
CA VAL A 102 -7.75 9.17 0.99
C VAL A 102 -8.69 8.56 2.02
N ALA A 103 -9.68 7.76 1.60
CA ALA A 103 -10.65 7.14 2.49
C ALA A 103 -9.99 6.20 3.51
N VAL A 104 -9.02 5.38 3.08
CA VAL A 104 -8.25 4.52 3.99
C VAL A 104 -7.44 5.34 4.99
N MET A 105 -6.82 6.45 4.56
CA MET A 105 -6.09 7.33 5.47
C MET A 105 -7.01 7.97 6.52
N ASP A 106 -8.23 8.38 6.10
CA ASP A 106 -9.23 8.95 7.00
C ASP A 106 -9.74 7.93 8.02
N ASP A 107 -10.08 6.72 7.58
CA ASP A 107 -10.55 5.65 8.45
C ASP A 107 -9.45 5.15 9.41
N ALA A 108 -8.19 5.15 8.98
CA ALA A 108 -7.04 4.85 9.81
C ALA A 108 -6.72 5.97 10.83
N GLY A 109 -7.37 7.13 10.73
CA GLY A 109 -7.15 8.28 11.60
C GLY A 109 -5.83 9.00 11.34
N PHE A 110 -5.33 8.97 10.11
CA PHE A 110 -4.09 9.63 9.73
C PHE A 110 -4.33 11.14 9.50
N ASP A 111 -3.39 11.94 9.99
CA ASP A 111 -3.39 13.38 9.75
C ASP A 111 -2.71 13.75 8.41
N THR A 112 -2.65 15.05 8.13
CA THR A 112 -2.06 15.59 6.89
C THR A 112 -0.53 15.46 6.83
N ASN A 113 0.13 14.99 7.88
CA ASN A 113 1.56 14.70 7.89
C ASN A 113 1.87 13.24 7.54
N ALA A 114 0.84 12.42 7.33
CA ALA A 114 1.00 11.02 6.97
C ALA A 114 1.76 10.85 5.64
N LEU A 115 2.59 9.82 5.60
CA LEU A 115 3.39 9.47 4.43
C LEU A 115 2.74 8.34 3.65
N ILE A 116 3.03 8.30 2.35
CA ILE A 116 2.73 7.14 1.51
C ILE A 116 4.04 6.50 1.05
N VAL A 117 4.11 5.17 1.10
CA VAL A 117 5.11 4.36 0.39
C VAL A 117 4.36 3.46 -0.57
N ALA A 118 4.59 3.62 -1.86
CA ALA A 118 3.81 2.96 -2.89
C ALA A 118 4.70 2.29 -3.95
N HIS A 119 4.38 1.03 -4.24
CA HIS A 119 5.12 0.22 -5.21
C HIS A 119 4.43 0.20 -6.57
N SER A 120 5.20 0.37 -7.65
CA SER A 120 4.79 0.15 -9.04
C SER A 120 3.45 0.81 -9.39
N PHE A 121 2.40 0.04 -9.68
CA PHE A 121 1.05 0.53 -9.99
C PHE A 121 0.47 1.40 -8.86
N GLY A 122 0.65 0.99 -7.59
CA GLY A 122 0.24 1.79 -6.44
C GLY A 122 0.91 3.18 -6.44
N GLY A 123 2.14 3.28 -6.93
CA GLY A 123 2.84 4.55 -7.10
C GLY A 123 2.15 5.49 -8.09
N TYR A 124 1.69 4.98 -9.24
CA TYR A 124 0.92 5.80 -10.19
C TYR A 124 -0.39 6.31 -9.59
N MET A 125 -1.10 5.45 -8.85
CA MET A 125 -2.36 5.83 -8.18
C MET A 125 -2.10 6.84 -7.07
N SER A 126 -0.99 6.70 -6.35
CA SER A 126 -0.57 7.65 -5.30
C SER A 126 -0.21 9.02 -5.87
N VAL A 127 0.48 9.08 -7.01
CA VAL A 127 0.74 10.36 -7.71
C VAL A 127 -0.57 11.04 -8.09
N LYS A 128 -1.54 10.28 -8.58
CA LYS A 128 -2.87 10.82 -8.88
C LYS A 128 -3.57 11.36 -7.62
N ALA A 129 -3.48 10.64 -6.49
CA ALA A 129 -4.04 11.06 -5.21
C ALA A 129 -3.40 12.38 -4.72
N VAL A 130 -2.07 12.47 -4.73
CA VAL A 130 -1.34 13.67 -4.34
C VAL A 130 -1.68 14.86 -5.24
N ASN A 131 -1.86 14.65 -6.55
CA ASN A 131 -2.26 15.71 -7.47
C ASN A 131 -3.69 16.21 -7.25
N LEU A 132 -4.61 15.33 -6.83
CA LEU A 132 -6.02 15.71 -6.57
C LEU A 132 -6.24 16.29 -5.17
N TYR A 133 -5.48 15.84 -4.19
CA TYR A 133 -5.63 16.16 -2.77
C TYR A 133 -4.29 16.52 -2.11
N PRO A 134 -3.53 17.51 -2.64
CA PRO A 134 -2.16 17.76 -2.21
C PRO A 134 -2.01 18.07 -0.71
N GLU A 135 -3.05 18.65 -0.11
CA GLU A 135 -3.07 19.01 1.32
C GLU A 135 -3.25 17.82 2.27
N ARG A 136 -3.52 16.62 1.74
CA ARG A 136 -3.81 15.43 2.55
C ARG A 136 -2.57 14.62 2.91
N PHE A 137 -1.42 14.93 2.33
CA PHE A 137 -0.23 14.08 2.40
C PHE A 137 0.99 14.85 2.85
N GLY A 138 1.73 14.29 3.82
CA GLY A 138 3.03 14.82 4.26
C GLY A 138 4.17 14.48 3.30
N GLY A 139 4.01 13.42 2.50
CA GLY A 139 5.01 13.03 1.51
C GLY A 139 4.69 11.70 0.82
N LEU A 140 5.37 11.45 -0.29
CA LEU A 140 5.23 10.24 -1.11
C LEU A 140 6.59 9.66 -1.44
N VAL A 141 6.77 8.37 -1.15
CA VAL A 141 7.93 7.58 -1.56
C VAL A 141 7.48 6.60 -2.64
N LEU A 142 8.09 6.68 -3.81
CA LEU A 142 7.84 5.79 -4.94
C LEU A 142 8.88 4.68 -4.98
N VAL A 143 8.40 3.44 -4.98
CA VAL A 143 9.24 2.24 -5.06
C VAL A 143 9.00 1.58 -6.41
N ASP A 144 10.02 1.56 -7.25
CA ASP A 144 9.98 0.94 -8.60
C ASP A 144 8.75 1.36 -9.43
N SER A 145 8.42 2.65 -9.38
CA SER A 145 7.36 3.26 -10.20
C SER A 145 8.00 4.07 -11.31
N GLY A 146 7.82 3.64 -12.55
CA GLY A 146 8.44 4.24 -13.74
C GLY A 146 7.83 5.59 -14.13
N ILE A 147 7.71 6.51 -13.18
CA ILE A 147 7.20 7.86 -13.41
C ILE A 147 8.27 8.66 -14.17
N ARG A 148 7.90 9.16 -15.31
CA ARG A 148 8.78 9.93 -16.19
C ARG A 148 8.53 11.42 -16.05
N HIS A 149 9.59 12.18 -16.23
CA HIS A 149 9.46 13.61 -16.44
C HIS A 149 8.71 13.86 -17.77
N PRO A 150 7.82 14.86 -17.87
CA PRO A 150 7.11 15.17 -19.11
C PRO A 150 8.00 15.37 -20.33
N ASP A 151 9.23 15.85 -20.13
CA ASP A 151 10.19 16.12 -21.19
C ASP A 151 11.08 14.90 -21.53
N GLU A 152 10.93 13.77 -20.85
CA GLU A 152 11.68 12.56 -21.18
C GLU A 152 11.11 11.90 -22.45
N PRO A 153 11.97 11.56 -23.43
CA PRO A 153 11.51 10.86 -24.63
C PRO A 153 10.92 9.49 -24.27
N ILE A 154 9.78 9.17 -24.89
CA ILE A 154 9.19 7.83 -24.78
C ILE A 154 10.16 6.84 -25.41
N PRO A 155 10.70 5.83 -24.71
CA PRO A 155 11.55 4.83 -25.31
C PRO A 155 10.78 4.05 -26.37
N ASP A 156 11.50 3.64 -27.40
CA ASP A 156 10.96 2.74 -28.40
C ASP A 156 10.40 1.47 -27.73
N PRO A 157 9.26 0.94 -28.22
CA PRO A 157 8.75 -0.33 -27.71
C PRO A 157 9.81 -1.43 -27.89
N PRO A 158 9.91 -2.39 -26.95
CA PRO A 158 10.84 -3.49 -27.09
C PRO A 158 10.60 -4.21 -28.42
N LYS A 159 11.66 -4.40 -29.20
CA LYS A 159 11.58 -5.19 -30.42
C LYS A 159 11.19 -6.62 -29.99
N MET A 160 9.99 -7.03 -30.37
CA MET A 160 9.60 -8.42 -30.21
C MET A 160 10.47 -9.25 -31.15
N GLY A 161 11.31 -10.11 -30.58
CA GLY A 161 12.11 -11.06 -31.30
C GLY A 161 11.32 -12.29 -31.71
#